data_3eb155e34f2fda6262ead8878ece57a3
#
_entry.id   3eb155e34f2fda6262ead8878ece57a3
#
_cell.length_a   1.000
_cell.length_b   1.000
_cell.length_c   1.000
_cell.angle_alpha   90.00
_cell.angle_beta   90.00
_cell.angle_gamma   90.00
#
_symmetry.space_group_name_H-M   'P 1'
#
loop_
_entity.id
_entity.type
_entity.pdbx_description
1 polymer ?
#
loop_
_entity_poly.entity_id
_entity_poly.type
_entity_poly.pdbx_seq_one_letter_code
_entity_poly.pdbx_strand_id
1 'polypeptide(L)'
;LYIMEEKSAQQEPVRIVSDAAWKISVRRIYKMAEPETLNSYKIIIFCDSPFYDGELRIIRRKYMKYAIIGAGGTGGTLGFYLTKAGKDVTLIARGKHLEAIQKNGLTIERLWDKNTETLSVKASSEEKYQETPDVVLLCVKGYSVESTIPLIKKIAGKDTVVIPILNIYGTGGKLQKQLPELTVTDGCIYVSANIKEPGVLLQHGSILRVVFGTRTPEEETEKMHEIAADMKSDDITVILSDDIKRDAMTKFSYVSPAGTAGLYCNAVAGDFQKEGESREVFKELIREIVALSHGMGIEFQEDLVERNMKILSDLPPETTTSMQRDVLAHHQSEMDGLVYEVVRLGRKYGVPLPTYEKAAKYFREHVEQ
;
A
#
# COMPACT_ATOMS: atom_id res chain seq x y z
N LEU A 1 -20.47 -37.12 -1.67
CA LEU A 1 -21.72 -36.46 -2.13
C LEU A 1 -21.32 -35.06 -2.57
N TYR A 2 -21.29 -34.80 -3.88
CA TYR A 2 -20.95 -33.50 -4.42
C TYR A 2 -22.23 -32.68 -4.49
N ILE A 3 -22.23 -31.49 -3.89
CA ILE A 3 -23.33 -30.53 -4.03
C ILE A 3 -23.01 -29.67 -5.24
N MET A 4 -23.81 -29.79 -6.30
CA MET A 4 -23.74 -28.91 -7.47
C MET A 4 -24.71 -27.73 -7.23
N GLU A 5 -24.18 -26.53 -7.10
CA GLU A 5 -24.99 -25.32 -7.18
C GLU A 5 -24.99 -24.80 -8.62
N GLU A 6 -26.13 -24.83 -9.26
CA GLU A 6 -26.37 -24.23 -10.56
C GLU A 6 -26.72 -22.75 -10.35
N LYS A 7 -25.77 -21.86 -10.62
CA LYS A 7 -26.05 -20.41 -10.71
C LYS A 7 -26.23 -20.04 -12.17
N SER A 8 -27.40 -19.52 -12.50
CA SER A 8 -27.74 -18.98 -13.82
C SER A 8 -26.71 -17.92 -14.23
N ALA A 9 -26.00 -18.15 -15.31
CA ALA A 9 -25.03 -17.23 -15.89
C ALA A 9 -25.75 -15.98 -16.42
N GLN A 10 -25.52 -14.83 -15.79
CA GLN A 10 -25.65 -13.56 -16.49
C GLN A 10 -24.50 -13.47 -17.48
N GLN A 11 -24.87 -13.24 -18.75
CA GLN A 11 -23.98 -13.28 -19.90
C GLN A 11 -22.99 -12.11 -19.88
N GLU A 12 -21.76 -12.39 -19.47
CA GLU A 12 -20.61 -11.63 -19.98
C GLU A 12 -19.68 -12.60 -20.73
N PRO A 13 -19.20 -12.24 -21.93
CA PRO A 13 -18.32 -13.13 -22.70
C PRO A 13 -16.93 -13.16 -22.06
N VAL A 14 -16.57 -14.31 -21.50
CA VAL A 14 -15.19 -14.56 -21.07
C VAL A 14 -14.32 -14.63 -22.34
N ARG A 15 -13.47 -13.63 -22.56
CA ARG A 15 -12.44 -13.68 -23.61
C ARG A 15 -11.34 -14.64 -23.19
N ILE A 16 -11.32 -15.81 -23.78
CA ILE A 16 -10.17 -16.71 -23.74
C ILE A 16 -9.26 -16.29 -24.90
N VAL A 17 -8.10 -15.75 -24.58
CA VAL A 17 -7.07 -15.43 -25.57
C VAL A 17 -6.29 -16.72 -25.83
N SER A 18 -6.47 -17.32 -27.00
CA SER A 18 -5.58 -18.34 -27.53
C SER A 18 -4.98 -17.81 -28.84
N ASP A 19 -3.73 -18.12 -29.13
CA ASP A 19 -3.00 -17.73 -30.34
C ASP A 19 -3.57 -18.33 -31.63
N ALA A 20 -4.71 -18.97 -31.58
CA ALA A 20 -5.44 -19.51 -32.74
C ALA A 20 -6.83 -18.89 -32.81
N ALA A 21 -7.19 -18.40 -34.00
CA ALA A 21 -8.43 -17.69 -34.31
C ALA A 21 -9.69 -18.59 -34.26
N TRP A 22 -10.02 -19.12 -33.07
CA TRP A 22 -11.24 -19.91 -32.87
C TRP A 22 -12.14 -19.22 -31.84
N LYS A 23 -13.35 -18.86 -32.27
CA LYS A 23 -14.41 -18.42 -31.34
C LYS A 23 -14.97 -19.68 -30.65
N ILE A 24 -14.56 -19.86 -29.38
CA ILE A 24 -15.12 -20.90 -28.50
C ILE A 24 -16.37 -20.33 -27.83
N SER A 25 -17.52 -20.93 -28.07
CA SER A 25 -18.76 -20.60 -27.34
C SER A 25 -18.80 -21.46 -26.08
N VAL A 26 -18.65 -20.82 -24.90
CA VAL A 26 -18.77 -21.49 -23.61
C VAL A 26 -20.24 -21.51 -23.20
N ARG A 27 -20.86 -22.67 -23.14
CA ARG A 27 -22.28 -22.81 -22.76
C ARG A 27 -22.50 -23.07 -21.27
N ARG A 28 -21.52 -23.60 -20.52
CA ARG A 28 -21.65 -23.85 -19.08
C ARG A 28 -20.31 -23.76 -18.36
N ILE A 29 -20.31 -23.08 -17.24
CA ILE A 29 -19.19 -23.01 -16.30
C ILE A 29 -19.64 -23.64 -14.99
N TYR A 30 -18.92 -24.66 -14.52
CA TYR A 30 -19.18 -25.28 -13.23
C TYR A 30 -18.07 -24.92 -12.26
N LYS A 31 -18.46 -24.45 -11.09
CA LYS A 31 -17.56 -24.18 -9.97
C LYS A 31 -17.67 -25.34 -8.98
N MET A 32 -16.58 -26.08 -8.78
CA MET A 32 -16.53 -27.16 -7.81
C MET A 32 -15.60 -26.77 -6.66
N ALA A 33 -16.09 -26.84 -5.41
CA ALA A 33 -15.28 -26.71 -4.22
C ALA A 33 -14.69 -28.10 -3.87
N GLU A 34 -13.38 -28.16 -3.64
CA GLU A 34 -12.75 -29.35 -3.08
C GLU A 34 -12.90 -29.35 -1.55
N PRO A 35 -13.33 -30.47 -0.92
CA PRO A 35 -13.64 -30.49 0.53
C PRO A 35 -12.43 -30.32 1.45
N GLU A 36 -11.20 -30.47 0.97
CA GLU A 36 -10.00 -30.54 1.83
C GLU A 36 -9.13 -29.27 1.79
N THR A 37 -9.37 -28.32 0.90
CA THR A 37 -8.65 -27.05 0.87
C THR A 37 -9.57 -25.91 0.46
N LEU A 38 -9.99 -25.09 1.41
CA LEU A 38 -10.83 -23.89 1.20
C LEU A 38 -10.26 -22.84 0.25
N ASN A 39 -9.03 -23.03 -0.25
CA ASN A 39 -8.27 -22.03 -1.02
C ASN A 39 -8.14 -22.30 -2.52
N SER A 40 -8.86 -23.27 -3.08
CA SER A 40 -8.87 -23.49 -4.54
C SER A 40 -10.22 -23.95 -5.04
N TYR A 41 -10.60 -23.50 -6.23
CA TYR A 41 -11.74 -24.06 -6.95
C TYR A 41 -11.32 -24.52 -8.34
N LYS A 42 -11.91 -25.61 -8.79
CA LYS A 42 -11.77 -26.08 -10.17
C LYS A 42 -12.84 -25.42 -11.03
N ILE A 43 -12.43 -24.73 -12.09
CA ILE A 43 -13.35 -24.30 -13.14
C ILE A 43 -13.29 -25.36 -14.23
N ILE A 44 -14.39 -26.06 -14.46
CA ILE A 44 -14.53 -27.02 -15.55
C ILE A 44 -15.23 -26.30 -16.69
N ILE A 45 -14.56 -26.12 -17.81
CA ILE A 45 -15.11 -25.53 -19.02
C ILE A 45 -15.44 -26.68 -19.97
N PHE A 46 -16.72 -26.87 -20.27
CA PHE A 46 -17.16 -27.79 -21.32
C PHE A 46 -17.24 -27.05 -22.64
N CYS A 47 -16.57 -27.57 -23.64
CA CYS A 47 -16.65 -27.06 -25.02
C CYS A 47 -17.50 -28.05 -25.84
N ASP A 48 -18.70 -27.62 -26.24
CA ASP A 48 -19.54 -28.37 -27.18
C ASP A 48 -19.09 -28.05 -28.61
N SER A 49 -17.96 -28.60 -29.02
CA SER A 49 -17.54 -28.55 -30.41
C SER A 49 -17.47 -29.98 -30.99
N PRO A 50 -18.11 -30.27 -32.12
CA PRO A 50 -18.05 -31.59 -32.71
C PRO A 50 -16.65 -31.98 -33.26
N PHE A 51 -15.66 -31.08 -33.14
CA PHE A 51 -14.30 -31.28 -33.66
C PHE A 51 -13.24 -31.32 -32.54
N TYR A 52 -13.62 -31.39 -31.26
CA TYR A 52 -12.69 -31.42 -30.16
C TYR A 52 -13.03 -32.53 -29.18
N ASP A 53 -12.32 -33.64 -29.31
CA ASP A 53 -12.27 -34.67 -28.27
C ASP A 53 -11.26 -34.19 -27.21
N GLY A 54 -11.71 -33.29 -26.33
CA GLY A 54 -10.86 -32.38 -25.68
C GLY A 54 -10.55 -32.71 -24.22
N GLU A 55 -9.28 -32.71 -23.89
CA GLU A 55 -8.80 -32.67 -22.52
C GLU A 55 -9.43 -31.50 -21.74
N LEU A 56 -10.04 -31.83 -20.62
CA LEU A 56 -10.49 -30.89 -19.60
C LEU A 56 -9.28 -30.11 -19.07
N ARG A 57 -9.07 -28.87 -19.45
CA ARG A 57 -8.09 -28.01 -18.78
C ARG A 57 -8.66 -27.53 -17.47
N ILE A 58 -8.19 -28.14 -16.39
CA ILE A 58 -8.49 -27.70 -15.02
C ILE A 58 -7.64 -26.47 -14.74
N ILE A 59 -8.27 -25.28 -14.77
CA ILE A 59 -7.61 -24.06 -14.31
C ILE A 59 -7.78 -24.02 -12.78
N ARG A 60 -6.73 -24.37 -12.08
CA ARG A 60 -6.66 -24.14 -10.62
C ARG A 60 -6.35 -22.65 -10.41
N ARG A 61 -7.33 -21.86 -10.02
CA ARG A 61 -7.07 -20.53 -9.53
C ARG A 61 -6.72 -20.63 -8.04
N LYS A 62 -5.45 -20.61 -7.72
CA LYS A 62 -5.00 -20.49 -6.34
C LYS A 62 -5.31 -19.06 -5.89
N TYR A 63 -6.09 -18.89 -4.82
CA TYR A 63 -6.22 -17.58 -4.19
C TYR A 63 -4.87 -17.16 -3.63
N MET A 64 -4.46 -15.93 -3.90
CA MET A 64 -3.27 -15.36 -3.26
C MET A 64 -3.55 -15.13 -1.79
N LYS A 65 -2.59 -15.51 -0.95
CA LYS A 65 -2.61 -15.24 0.48
C LYS A 65 -1.83 -13.98 0.79
N TYR A 66 -2.47 -13.08 1.49
CA TYR A 66 -1.87 -11.81 1.91
C TYR A 66 -1.64 -11.79 3.42
N ALA A 67 -0.41 -11.48 3.84
CA ALA A 67 -0.13 -11.08 5.21
C ALA A 67 0.13 -9.57 5.25
N ILE A 68 -0.65 -8.84 6.01
CA ILE A 68 -0.46 -7.40 6.20
C ILE A 68 0.18 -7.17 7.56
N ILE A 69 1.45 -6.79 7.56
CA ILE A 69 2.19 -6.50 8.80
C ILE A 69 1.95 -5.03 9.17
N GLY A 70 1.21 -4.83 10.27
CA GLY A 70 0.77 -3.52 10.73
C GLY A 70 -0.67 -3.21 10.34
N ALA A 71 -1.61 -3.41 11.28
CA ALA A 71 -3.04 -3.17 11.10
C ALA A 71 -3.47 -1.75 11.52
N GLY A 72 -2.60 -0.75 11.35
CA GLY A 72 -2.91 0.66 11.59
C GLY A 72 -3.86 1.25 10.54
N GLY A 73 -3.99 2.59 10.49
CA GLY A 73 -4.84 3.26 9.51
C GLY A 73 -4.61 2.78 8.08
N THR A 74 -3.35 2.66 7.66
CA THR A 74 -2.99 2.20 6.30
C THR A 74 -3.30 0.71 6.09
N GLY A 75 -2.65 -0.16 6.87
CA GLY A 75 -2.75 -1.61 6.63
C GLY A 75 -4.12 -2.17 7.03
N GLY A 76 -4.75 -1.62 8.07
CA GLY A 76 -6.11 -2.01 8.44
C GLY A 76 -7.12 -1.64 7.36
N THR A 77 -7.04 -0.43 6.77
CA THR A 77 -7.91 -0.02 5.67
C THR A 77 -7.70 -0.90 4.44
N LEU A 78 -6.45 -1.14 4.03
CA LEU A 78 -6.16 -2.01 2.90
C LEU A 78 -6.64 -3.45 3.15
N GLY A 79 -6.41 -4.00 4.33
CA GLY A 79 -6.87 -5.34 4.70
C GLY A 79 -8.40 -5.47 4.76
N PHE A 80 -9.09 -4.43 5.22
CA PHE A 80 -10.54 -4.37 5.19
C PHE A 80 -11.08 -4.50 3.75
N TYR A 81 -10.59 -3.66 2.84
CA TYR A 81 -11.10 -3.66 1.46
C TYR A 81 -10.66 -4.89 0.66
N LEU A 82 -9.47 -5.42 0.90
CA LEU A 82 -9.08 -6.72 0.32
C LEU A 82 -9.97 -7.86 0.83
N THR A 83 -10.31 -7.88 2.13
CA THR A 83 -11.27 -8.85 2.70
C THR A 83 -12.66 -8.69 2.09
N LYS A 84 -13.13 -7.45 1.94
CA LYS A 84 -14.40 -7.11 1.28
C LYS A 84 -14.44 -7.61 -0.17
N ALA A 85 -13.30 -7.53 -0.88
CA ALA A 85 -13.14 -8.06 -2.22
C ALA A 85 -12.97 -9.61 -2.27
N GLY A 86 -13.15 -10.30 -1.13
CA GLY A 86 -13.10 -11.77 -1.04
C GLY A 86 -11.70 -12.35 -1.11
N LYS A 87 -10.64 -11.57 -0.79
CA LYS A 87 -9.25 -12.04 -0.78
C LYS A 87 -8.91 -12.74 0.53
N ASP A 88 -7.95 -13.68 0.48
CA ASP A 88 -7.42 -14.37 1.66
C ASP A 88 -6.38 -13.51 2.36
N VAL A 89 -6.82 -12.73 3.33
CA VAL A 89 -6.01 -11.71 4.02
C VAL A 89 -5.94 -12.00 5.50
N THR A 90 -4.75 -11.93 6.07
CA THR A 90 -4.54 -11.93 7.52
C THR A 90 -3.83 -10.65 7.95
N LEU A 91 -4.44 -9.90 8.85
CA LEU A 91 -3.83 -8.75 9.50
C LEU A 91 -2.92 -9.21 10.64
N ILE A 92 -1.66 -8.80 10.61
CA ILE A 92 -0.75 -8.99 11.74
C ILE A 92 -0.81 -7.75 12.61
N ALA A 93 -1.39 -7.92 13.80
CA ALA A 93 -1.68 -6.85 14.75
C ALA A 93 -1.26 -7.21 16.17
N ARG A 94 -1.36 -6.27 17.10
CA ARG A 94 -0.98 -6.47 18.51
C ARG A 94 -1.92 -5.75 19.49
N GLY A 95 -1.87 -6.17 20.76
CA GLY A 95 -2.55 -5.52 21.88
C GLY A 95 -4.05 -5.40 21.70
N LYS A 96 -4.63 -4.37 22.31
CA LYS A 96 -6.09 -4.12 22.32
C LYS A 96 -6.71 -4.02 20.93
N HIS A 97 -5.95 -3.54 19.93
CA HIS A 97 -6.46 -3.45 18.56
C HIS A 97 -6.67 -4.84 17.94
N LEU A 98 -5.71 -5.76 18.12
CA LEU A 98 -5.85 -7.16 17.71
C LEU A 98 -7.04 -7.84 18.42
N GLU A 99 -7.13 -7.70 19.74
CA GLU A 99 -8.22 -8.29 20.54
C GLU A 99 -9.58 -7.82 20.06
N ALA A 100 -9.73 -6.53 19.79
CA ALA A 100 -10.96 -5.94 19.30
C ALA A 100 -11.32 -6.47 17.89
N ILE A 101 -10.36 -6.55 16.96
CA ILE A 101 -10.57 -7.10 15.61
C ILE A 101 -11.02 -8.57 15.70
N GLN A 102 -10.34 -9.37 16.52
CA GLN A 102 -10.68 -10.79 16.68
C GLN A 102 -12.07 -11.03 17.29
N LYS A 103 -12.48 -10.15 18.22
CA LYS A 103 -13.76 -10.27 18.91
C LYS A 103 -14.93 -9.71 18.11
N ASN A 104 -14.75 -8.53 17.50
CA ASN A 104 -15.85 -7.73 16.97
C ASN A 104 -15.75 -7.53 15.44
N GLY A 105 -14.67 -7.97 14.79
CA GLY A 105 -14.33 -7.59 13.41
C GLY A 105 -13.62 -6.24 13.35
N LEU A 106 -13.29 -5.82 12.14
CA LEU A 106 -12.71 -4.52 11.84
C LEU A 106 -13.79 -3.58 11.30
N THR A 107 -13.93 -2.42 11.91
CA THR A 107 -14.89 -1.39 11.49
C THR A 107 -14.18 -0.26 10.79
N ILE A 108 -14.75 0.22 9.68
CA ILE A 108 -14.36 1.50 9.05
C ILE A 108 -15.53 2.48 9.12
N GLU A 109 -15.27 3.64 9.73
CA GLU A 109 -16.13 4.82 9.64
C GLU A 109 -15.59 5.72 8.52
N ARG A 110 -16.41 6.03 7.53
CA ARG A 110 -16.06 6.87 6.38
C ARG A 110 -16.61 8.26 6.54
N LEU A 111 -15.76 9.28 6.46
CA LEU A 111 -16.19 10.67 6.67
C LEU A 111 -16.89 11.27 5.45
N TRP A 112 -16.55 10.84 4.22
CA TRP A 112 -17.09 11.45 2.99
C TRP A 112 -18.53 11.04 2.69
N ASP A 113 -18.96 9.83 3.02
CA ASP A 113 -20.32 9.31 2.80
C ASP A 113 -21.07 9.01 4.10
N LYS A 114 -20.44 9.29 5.25
CA LYS A 114 -20.95 9.05 6.61
C LYS A 114 -21.41 7.60 6.87
N ASN A 115 -20.82 6.65 6.16
CA ASN A 115 -21.13 5.24 6.28
C ASN A 115 -20.17 4.54 7.24
N THR A 116 -20.70 3.53 7.94
CA THR A 116 -19.93 2.68 8.84
C THR A 116 -20.17 1.23 8.44
N GLU A 117 -19.08 0.50 8.26
CA GLU A 117 -19.13 -0.90 7.84
C GLU A 117 -18.18 -1.73 8.70
N THR A 118 -18.64 -2.91 9.16
CA THR A 118 -17.85 -3.85 9.95
C THR A 118 -17.74 -5.17 9.21
N LEU A 119 -16.52 -5.71 9.10
CA LEU A 119 -16.25 -7.00 8.50
C LEU A 119 -15.53 -7.92 9.48
N SER A 120 -15.83 -9.21 9.41
CA SER A 120 -15.00 -10.24 10.02
C SER A 120 -13.72 -10.37 9.20
N VAL A 121 -12.59 -9.95 9.75
CA VAL A 121 -11.26 -9.99 9.12
C VAL A 121 -10.38 -10.95 9.90
N LYS A 122 -9.63 -11.82 9.21
CA LYS A 122 -8.63 -12.66 9.87
C LYS A 122 -7.55 -11.76 10.48
N ALA A 123 -7.25 -11.95 11.75
CA ALA A 123 -6.18 -11.23 12.44
C ALA A 123 -5.43 -12.14 13.39
N SER A 124 -4.11 -11.98 13.44
CA SER A 124 -3.20 -12.78 14.26
C SER A 124 -2.14 -11.90 14.90
N SER A 125 -1.58 -12.36 16.02
CA SER A 125 -0.32 -11.80 16.49
C SER A 125 0.85 -12.39 15.69
N GLU A 126 2.01 -11.73 15.76
CA GLU A 126 3.25 -12.17 15.11
C GLU A 126 3.66 -13.59 15.55
N GLU A 127 3.52 -13.89 16.84
CA GLU A 127 3.90 -15.17 17.43
C GLU A 127 3.01 -16.32 16.93
N LYS A 128 1.70 -16.04 16.76
CA LYS A 128 0.68 -17.04 16.41
C LYS A 128 0.52 -17.24 14.91
N TYR A 129 1.02 -16.31 14.07
CA TYR A 129 0.92 -16.46 12.63
C TYR A 129 1.89 -17.54 12.13
N GLN A 130 1.33 -18.56 11.43
CA GLN A 130 2.07 -19.74 10.97
C GLN A 130 1.92 -20.02 9.47
N GLU A 131 1.14 -19.21 8.75
CA GLU A 131 0.92 -19.42 7.34
C GLU A 131 2.08 -18.85 6.50
N THR A 132 2.26 -19.39 5.29
CA THR A 132 3.18 -18.83 4.29
C THR A 132 2.38 -18.02 3.29
N PRO A 133 2.48 -16.69 3.30
CA PRO A 133 1.78 -15.82 2.37
C PRO A 133 2.44 -15.80 0.99
N ASP A 134 1.64 -15.57 -0.06
CA ASP A 134 2.15 -15.25 -1.39
C ASP A 134 2.66 -13.80 -1.44
N VAL A 135 2.03 -12.90 -0.67
CA VAL A 135 2.37 -11.47 -0.59
C VAL A 135 2.41 -10.99 0.85
N VAL A 136 3.48 -10.33 1.21
CA VAL A 136 3.61 -9.57 2.47
C VAL A 136 3.47 -8.09 2.15
N LEU A 137 2.40 -7.45 2.65
CA LEU A 137 2.22 -6.00 2.60
C LEU A 137 2.73 -5.41 3.92
N LEU A 138 3.82 -4.64 3.85
CA LEU A 138 4.40 -4.04 5.05
C LEU A 138 3.87 -2.63 5.24
N CYS A 139 3.04 -2.44 6.27
CA CYS A 139 2.29 -1.22 6.56
C CYS A 139 2.59 -0.65 7.96
N VAL A 140 3.74 -0.97 8.51
CA VAL A 140 4.19 -0.41 9.79
C VAL A 140 4.73 1.01 9.63
N LYS A 141 4.94 1.70 10.74
CA LYS A 141 5.71 2.95 10.75
C LYS A 141 7.19 2.67 10.45
N GLY A 142 7.86 3.64 9.82
CA GLY A 142 9.25 3.50 9.37
C GLY A 142 10.23 3.02 10.44
N TYR A 143 10.09 3.52 11.67
CA TYR A 143 10.91 3.12 12.80
C TYR A 143 10.69 1.67 13.28
N SER A 144 9.65 1.00 12.79
CA SER A 144 9.36 -0.41 13.12
C SER A 144 9.75 -1.38 12.00
N VAL A 145 10.25 -0.90 10.86
CA VAL A 145 10.56 -1.77 9.70
C VAL A 145 11.58 -2.85 10.06
N GLU A 146 12.66 -2.48 10.71
CA GLU A 146 13.73 -3.43 11.06
C GLU A 146 13.24 -4.54 12.01
N SER A 147 12.35 -4.21 12.93
CA SER A 147 11.78 -5.19 13.86
C SER A 147 10.89 -6.24 13.19
N THR A 148 10.42 -5.99 11.96
CA THR A 148 9.58 -6.95 11.20
C THR A 148 10.38 -7.98 10.43
N ILE A 149 11.69 -7.78 10.23
CA ILE A 149 12.54 -8.66 9.43
C ILE A 149 12.54 -10.11 9.94
N PRO A 150 12.66 -10.38 11.25
CA PRO A 150 12.59 -11.74 11.78
C PRO A 150 11.26 -12.44 11.46
N LEU A 151 10.13 -11.69 11.56
CA LEU A 151 8.82 -12.22 11.18
C LEU A 151 8.76 -12.54 9.68
N ILE A 152 9.18 -11.61 8.83
CA ILE A 152 9.18 -11.82 7.37
C ILE A 152 10.00 -13.07 7.02
N LYS A 153 11.21 -13.22 7.57
CA LYS A 153 12.05 -14.43 7.37
C LYS A 153 11.38 -15.70 7.84
N LYS A 154 10.59 -15.66 8.92
CA LYS A 154 9.87 -16.81 9.48
C LYS A 154 8.74 -17.28 8.57
N ILE A 155 7.98 -16.34 7.99
CA ILE A 155 6.72 -16.66 7.29
C ILE A 155 6.87 -16.73 5.77
N ALA A 156 7.86 -16.06 5.20
CA ALA A 156 8.04 -16.00 3.75
C ALA A 156 8.52 -17.33 3.17
N GLY A 157 7.86 -17.78 2.11
CA GLY A 157 8.36 -18.82 1.22
C GLY A 157 9.26 -18.23 0.13
N LYS A 158 9.90 -19.09 -0.66
CA LYS A 158 10.80 -18.68 -1.75
C LYS A 158 10.13 -17.77 -2.80
N ASP A 159 8.83 -17.93 -3.00
CA ASP A 159 8.06 -17.19 -3.99
C ASP A 159 7.24 -16.04 -3.37
N THR A 160 7.46 -15.74 -2.09
CA THR A 160 6.79 -14.62 -1.41
C THR A 160 7.33 -13.29 -1.92
N VAL A 161 6.43 -12.39 -2.30
CA VAL A 161 6.77 -11.00 -2.67
C VAL A 161 6.50 -10.08 -1.47
N VAL A 162 7.49 -9.29 -1.08
CA VAL A 162 7.37 -8.29 0.01
C VAL A 162 7.20 -6.91 -0.60
N ILE A 163 6.09 -6.26 -0.28
CA ILE A 163 5.72 -4.93 -0.79
C ILE A 163 5.64 -3.97 0.40
N PRO A 164 6.67 -3.17 0.67
CA PRO A 164 6.61 -2.13 1.68
C PRO A 164 5.77 -0.95 1.17
N ILE A 165 4.76 -0.57 1.93
CA ILE A 165 3.81 0.49 1.59
C ILE A 165 3.85 1.56 2.68
N LEU A 166 4.99 2.26 2.76
CA LEU A 166 5.24 3.29 3.76
C LEU A 166 5.29 4.68 3.12
N ASN A 167 5.33 5.71 3.99
CA ASN A 167 5.54 7.09 3.55
C ASN A 167 7.02 7.42 3.32
N ILE A 168 7.93 6.54 3.70
CA ILE A 168 9.39 6.75 3.65
C ILE A 168 9.92 6.21 2.31
N TYR A 169 10.63 7.06 1.59
CA TYR A 169 11.25 6.71 0.32
C TYR A 169 12.39 5.70 0.47
N GLY A 170 12.51 4.75 -0.47
CA GLY A 170 13.62 3.80 -0.56
C GLY A 170 13.62 2.69 0.49
N THR A 171 12.49 2.45 1.17
CA THR A 171 12.37 1.39 2.17
C THR A 171 12.58 0.00 1.57
N GLY A 172 12.06 -0.26 0.37
CA GLY A 172 12.21 -1.56 -0.30
C GLY A 172 13.67 -1.90 -0.60
N GLY A 173 14.44 -0.93 -1.10
CA GLY A 173 15.86 -1.13 -1.36
C GLY A 173 16.68 -1.40 -0.09
N LYS A 174 16.30 -0.83 1.06
CA LYS A 174 16.92 -1.12 2.37
C LYS A 174 16.56 -2.54 2.85
N LEU A 175 15.30 -2.93 2.71
CA LEU A 175 14.82 -4.26 3.06
C LEU A 175 15.43 -5.36 2.18
N GLN A 176 15.55 -5.14 0.86
CA GLN A 176 16.14 -6.11 -0.08
C GLN A 176 17.55 -6.54 0.34
N LYS A 177 18.35 -5.61 0.87
CA LYS A 177 19.70 -5.92 1.37
C LYS A 177 19.70 -6.86 2.58
N GLN A 178 18.62 -6.86 3.38
CA GLN A 178 18.49 -7.69 4.57
C GLN A 178 17.68 -8.98 4.30
N LEU A 179 16.99 -9.02 3.16
CA LEU A 179 16.17 -10.13 2.67
C LEU A 179 16.61 -10.55 1.25
N PRO A 180 17.89 -10.89 1.02
CA PRO A 180 18.42 -11.13 -0.33
C PRO A 180 17.76 -12.32 -1.03
N GLU A 181 17.19 -13.26 -0.27
CA GLU A 181 16.54 -14.47 -0.79
C GLU A 181 15.09 -14.22 -1.26
N LEU A 182 14.53 -13.06 -0.96
CA LEU A 182 13.14 -12.72 -1.28
C LEU A 182 13.07 -11.65 -2.36
N THR A 183 11.96 -11.62 -3.07
CA THR A 183 11.62 -10.49 -3.93
C THR A 183 11.02 -9.38 -3.08
N VAL A 184 11.73 -8.23 -2.99
CA VAL A 184 11.26 -7.05 -2.28
C VAL A 184 11.11 -5.90 -3.28
N THR A 185 9.91 -5.39 -3.47
CA THR A 185 9.64 -4.22 -4.33
C THR A 185 9.84 -2.91 -3.57
N ASP A 186 9.70 -1.78 -4.25
CA ASP A 186 9.33 -0.52 -3.62
C ASP A 186 7.84 -0.29 -3.81
N GLY A 187 7.21 0.52 -2.94
CA GLY A 187 5.79 0.82 -3.05
C GLY A 187 5.38 2.03 -2.22
N CYS A 188 4.24 2.56 -2.57
CA CYS A 188 3.58 3.61 -1.81
C CYS A 188 2.05 3.45 -1.89
N ILE A 189 1.33 4.11 -0.97
CA ILE A 189 -0.12 4.05 -0.91
C ILE A 189 -0.71 5.45 -0.69
N TYR A 190 -1.77 5.75 -1.40
CA TYR A 190 -2.59 6.93 -1.18
C TYR A 190 -3.83 6.52 -0.40
N VAL A 191 -3.84 6.83 0.86
CA VAL A 191 -4.95 6.60 1.80
C VAL A 191 -4.84 7.60 2.93
N SER A 192 -5.97 8.10 3.40
CA SER A 192 -6.04 8.94 4.60
C SER A 192 -6.93 8.26 5.63
N ALA A 193 -6.31 7.60 6.59
CA ALA A 193 -7.02 6.87 7.65
C ALA A 193 -6.16 6.79 8.92
N ASN A 194 -6.82 6.66 10.07
CA ASN A 194 -6.19 6.41 11.36
C ASN A 194 -7.03 5.47 12.21
N ILE A 195 -6.44 4.93 13.26
CA ILE A 195 -7.18 4.22 14.30
C ILE A 195 -7.95 5.28 15.11
N LYS A 196 -9.27 5.17 15.17
CA LYS A 196 -10.13 5.97 16.05
C LYS A 196 -10.11 5.39 17.46
N GLU A 197 -10.31 4.09 17.54
CA GLU A 197 -10.26 3.28 18.76
C GLU A 197 -9.94 1.82 18.40
N PRO A 198 -9.60 0.95 19.35
CA PRO A 198 -9.32 -0.46 19.08
C PRO A 198 -10.41 -1.13 18.25
N GLY A 199 -10.05 -1.67 17.08
CA GLY A 199 -10.97 -2.32 16.15
C GLY A 199 -11.74 -1.36 15.22
N VAL A 200 -11.59 -0.03 15.37
CA VAL A 200 -12.29 0.97 14.56
C VAL A 200 -11.31 1.91 13.87
N LEU A 201 -11.42 2.02 12.56
CA LEU A 201 -10.67 2.94 11.72
C LEU A 201 -11.57 4.11 11.31
N LEU A 202 -10.99 5.30 11.26
CA LEU A 202 -11.60 6.48 10.67
C LEU A 202 -10.90 6.77 9.34
N GLN A 203 -11.64 6.72 8.23
CA GLN A 203 -11.13 7.00 6.90
C GLN A 203 -11.64 8.37 6.43
N HIS A 204 -10.69 9.26 6.08
CA HIS A 204 -10.98 10.66 5.80
C HIS A 204 -11.35 10.94 4.35
N GLY A 205 -10.95 10.11 3.41
CA GLY A 205 -11.23 10.27 1.98
C GLY A 205 -11.41 8.94 1.28
N SER A 206 -12.06 8.96 0.11
CA SER A 206 -12.41 7.76 -0.67
C SER A 206 -11.23 7.11 -1.41
N ILE A 207 -10.09 7.82 -1.50
CA ILE A 207 -8.95 7.32 -2.26
C ILE A 207 -8.30 6.17 -1.51
N LEU A 208 -8.19 5.02 -2.18
CA LEU A 208 -7.34 3.91 -1.79
C LEU A 208 -6.60 3.42 -3.04
N ARG A 209 -5.33 3.84 -3.18
CA ARG A 209 -4.51 3.52 -4.34
C ARG A 209 -3.16 2.98 -3.87
N VAL A 210 -2.83 1.77 -4.30
CA VAL A 210 -1.52 1.14 -4.11
C VAL A 210 -0.72 1.30 -5.39
N VAL A 211 0.52 1.76 -5.28
CA VAL A 211 1.50 1.81 -6.37
C VAL A 211 2.71 1.03 -5.91
N PHE A 212 3.14 0.05 -6.67
CA PHE A 212 4.34 -0.73 -6.37
C PHE A 212 5.04 -1.14 -7.66
N GLY A 213 6.30 -1.49 -7.55
CA GLY A 213 7.07 -1.93 -8.71
C GLY A 213 8.49 -2.31 -8.33
N THR A 214 9.22 -2.82 -9.30
CA THR A 214 10.64 -3.17 -9.16
C THR A 214 11.53 -1.96 -9.39
N ARG A 215 12.75 -2.02 -8.86
CA ARG A 215 13.74 -0.93 -9.01
C ARG A 215 14.44 -0.96 -10.35
N THR A 216 14.43 -2.12 -11.01
CA THR A 216 14.92 -2.31 -12.38
C THR A 216 13.97 -3.21 -13.16
N PRO A 217 13.90 -3.07 -14.50
CA PRO A 217 13.01 -3.90 -15.32
C PRO A 217 13.30 -5.41 -15.21
N GLU A 218 14.56 -5.78 -14.99
CA GLU A 218 14.99 -7.19 -14.89
C GLU A 218 14.45 -7.90 -13.63
N GLU A 219 14.06 -7.13 -12.60
CA GLU A 219 13.45 -7.67 -11.38
C GLU A 219 11.96 -7.96 -11.56
N GLU A 220 11.31 -7.47 -12.65
CA GLU A 220 9.88 -7.65 -12.88
C GLU A 220 9.56 -9.09 -13.29
N THR A 221 8.52 -9.64 -12.70
CA THR A 221 8.07 -11.01 -12.94
C THR A 221 6.56 -11.05 -13.20
N GLU A 222 6.08 -12.10 -13.89
CA GLU A 222 4.65 -12.34 -14.12
C GLU A 222 3.85 -12.32 -12.80
N LYS A 223 4.43 -12.80 -11.73
CA LYS A 223 3.80 -12.78 -10.40
C LYS A 223 3.42 -11.37 -9.94
N MET A 224 4.16 -10.33 -10.32
CA MET A 224 3.83 -8.95 -9.96
C MET A 224 2.58 -8.45 -10.70
N HIS A 225 2.42 -8.84 -11.97
CA HIS A 225 1.21 -8.58 -12.74
C HIS A 225 0.00 -9.32 -12.14
N GLU A 226 0.18 -10.58 -11.74
CA GLU A 226 -0.85 -11.36 -11.05
C GLU A 226 -1.26 -10.70 -9.73
N ILE A 227 -0.29 -10.23 -8.91
CA ILE A 227 -0.55 -9.52 -7.66
C ILE A 227 -1.33 -8.23 -7.92
N ALA A 228 -0.91 -7.42 -8.91
CA ALA A 228 -1.57 -6.17 -9.23
C ALA A 228 -3.02 -6.40 -9.69
N ALA A 229 -3.25 -7.41 -10.51
CA ALA A 229 -4.58 -7.79 -10.98
C ALA A 229 -5.46 -8.36 -9.85
N ASP A 230 -4.87 -9.18 -8.95
CA ASP A 230 -5.61 -9.79 -7.85
C ASP A 230 -5.99 -8.77 -6.76
N MET A 231 -5.13 -7.82 -6.42
CA MET A 231 -5.42 -6.78 -5.43
C MET A 231 -6.46 -5.76 -5.89
N LYS A 232 -6.62 -5.57 -7.21
CA LYS A 232 -7.52 -4.57 -7.78
C LYS A 232 -8.98 -4.93 -7.51
N SER A 233 -9.78 -3.95 -7.12
CA SER A 233 -11.23 -4.07 -6.92
C SER A 233 -11.92 -2.72 -7.16
N ASP A 234 -13.24 -2.64 -6.98
CA ASP A 234 -13.98 -1.38 -7.09
C ASP A 234 -13.52 -0.35 -6.05
N ASP A 235 -13.10 -0.82 -4.87
CA ASP A 235 -12.64 0.02 -3.77
C ASP A 235 -11.11 0.28 -3.79
N ILE A 236 -10.33 -0.50 -4.56
CA ILE A 236 -8.85 -0.44 -4.55
C ILE A 236 -8.31 -0.23 -5.96
N THR A 237 -7.68 0.91 -6.21
CA THR A 237 -6.86 1.11 -7.40
C THR A 237 -5.47 0.55 -7.17
N VAL A 238 -4.96 -0.28 -8.08
CA VAL A 238 -3.61 -0.83 -8.01
C VAL A 238 -2.87 -0.50 -9.30
N ILE A 239 -1.65 0.00 -9.18
CA ILE A 239 -0.76 0.35 -10.27
C ILE A 239 0.54 -0.43 -10.08
N LEU A 240 0.84 -1.33 -11.01
CA LEU A 240 2.20 -1.84 -11.18
C LEU A 240 2.96 -0.77 -11.96
N SER A 241 3.93 -0.16 -11.31
CA SER A 241 4.66 1.00 -11.84
C SER A 241 5.81 0.54 -12.73
N ASP A 242 5.96 1.18 -13.87
CA ASP A 242 7.12 1.05 -14.78
C ASP A 242 8.34 1.85 -14.29
N ASP A 243 8.12 2.80 -13.36
CA ASP A 243 9.17 3.59 -12.71
C ASP A 243 8.78 3.93 -11.26
N ILE A 244 8.88 2.92 -10.40
CA ILE A 244 8.50 3.08 -8.99
C ILE A 244 9.37 4.11 -8.24
N LYS A 245 10.60 4.35 -8.70
CA LYS A 245 11.45 5.37 -8.10
C LYS A 245 10.82 6.75 -8.28
N ARG A 246 10.38 7.06 -9.50
CA ARG A 246 9.68 8.31 -9.83
C ARG A 246 8.35 8.41 -9.10
N ASP A 247 7.52 7.36 -9.15
CA ASP A 247 6.17 7.40 -8.58
C ASP A 247 6.18 7.51 -7.05
N ALA A 248 7.06 6.78 -6.38
CA ALA A 248 7.25 6.88 -4.94
C ALA A 248 7.82 8.26 -4.54
N MET A 249 8.77 8.80 -5.32
CA MET A 249 9.32 10.15 -5.08
C MET A 249 8.28 11.24 -5.34
N THR A 250 7.43 11.08 -6.36
CA THR A 250 6.31 11.98 -6.62
C THR A 250 5.38 12.08 -5.40
N LYS A 251 5.03 10.94 -4.78
CA LYS A 251 4.27 10.98 -3.52
C LYS A 251 5.07 11.59 -2.37
N PHE A 252 6.34 11.21 -2.25
CA PHE A 252 7.24 11.68 -1.19
C PHE A 252 7.42 13.20 -1.24
N SER A 253 7.42 13.82 -2.45
CA SER A 253 7.53 15.26 -2.66
C SER A 253 6.38 16.08 -2.05
N TYR A 254 5.26 15.45 -1.71
CA TYR A 254 4.20 16.08 -0.92
C TYR A 254 4.33 15.73 0.57
N VAL A 255 4.49 14.45 0.89
CA VAL A 255 4.39 13.94 2.26
C VAL A 255 5.50 14.51 3.17
N SER A 256 6.75 14.49 2.69
CA SER A 256 7.89 14.99 3.45
C SER A 256 7.84 16.51 3.64
N PRO A 257 7.67 17.34 2.58
CA PRO A 257 7.52 18.79 2.74
C PRO A 257 6.34 19.20 3.62
N ALA A 258 5.16 18.58 3.44
CA ALA A 258 3.98 18.92 4.24
C ALA A 258 4.18 18.66 5.73
N GLY A 259 4.77 17.51 6.08
CA GLY A 259 5.11 17.20 7.46
C GLY A 259 6.19 18.11 8.03
N THR A 260 7.24 18.39 7.26
CA THR A 260 8.36 19.24 7.66
C THR A 260 7.90 20.69 7.86
N ALA A 261 7.22 21.29 6.86
CA ALA A 261 6.70 22.64 6.97
C ALA A 261 5.68 22.79 8.10
N GLY A 262 4.77 21.77 8.21
CA GLY A 262 3.73 21.80 9.24
C GLY A 262 4.27 21.87 10.66
N LEU A 263 5.36 21.13 10.96
CA LEU A 263 6.03 21.20 12.25
C LEU A 263 6.91 22.44 12.39
N TYR A 264 7.67 22.78 11.33
CA TYR A 264 8.62 23.89 11.38
C TYR A 264 7.94 25.26 11.54
N CYS A 265 6.84 25.45 10.79
CA CYS A 265 6.07 26.70 10.84
C CYS A 265 4.94 26.67 11.88
N ASN A 266 4.73 25.54 12.57
CA ASN A 266 3.55 25.30 13.42
C ASN A 266 2.25 25.62 12.66
N ALA A 267 2.07 25.05 11.46
CA ALA A 267 1.05 25.43 10.47
C ALA A 267 0.20 24.22 10.05
N VAL A 268 -1.03 24.50 9.64
CA VAL A 268 -1.99 23.56 9.05
C VAL A 268 -2.17 23.84 7.55
N ALA A 269 -2.91 23.00 6.83
CA ALA A 269 -3.13 23.18 5.39
C ALA A 269 -3.61 24.58 5.02
N GLY A 270 -4.51 25.17 5.80
CA GLY A 270 -5.07 26.50 5.57
C GLY A 270 -4.04 27.63 5.62
N ASP A 271 -2.94 27.48 6.36
CA ASP A 271 -1.85 28.46 6.41
C ASP A 271 -1.00 28.41 5.13
N PHE A 272 -0.83 27.22 4.55
CA PHE A 272 -0.13 27.04 3.28
C PHE A 272 -1.00 27.41 2.06
N GLN A 273 -2.33 27.39 2.21
CA GLN A 273 -3.27 27.84 1.14
C GLN A 273 -3.22 29.35 0.95
N LYS A 274 -2.84 30.12 1.97
CA LYS A 274 -2.72 31.58 1.92
C LYS A 274 -1.31 32.00 1.54
N GLU A 275 -1.19 33.18 0.90
CA GLU A 275 0.13 33.80 0.69
C GLU A 275 0.80 34.13 2.02
N GLY A 276 2.09 33.86 2.13
CA GLY A 276 2.87 34.12 3.34
C GLY A 276 4.09 33.22 3.48
N GLU A 277 4.83 33.39 4.58
CA GLU A 277 6.10 32.71 4.82
C GLU A 277 5.95 31.19 4.86
N SER A 278 4.92 30.66 5.53
CA SER A 278 4.69 29.21 5.64
C SER A 278 4.50 28.55 4.25
N ARG A 279 3.76 29.23 3.36
CA ARG A 279 3.54 28.78 1.98
C ARG A 279 4.86 28.73 1.20
N GLU A 280 5.71 29.74 1.34
CA GLU A 280 7.00 29.76 0.65
C GLU A 280 7.97 28.70 1.19
N VAL A 281 7.99 28.49 2.51
CA VAL A 281 8.74 27.38 3.11
C VAL A 281 8.28 26.02 2.56
N PHE A 282 6.97 25.78 2.44
CA PHE A 282 6.45 24.55 1.87
C PHE A 282 6.89 24.35 0.42
N LYS A 283 6.77 25.39 -0.41
CA LYS A 283 7.22 25.34 -1.82
C LYS A 283 8.73 25.10 -1.92
N GLU A 284 9.53 25.73 -1.06
CA GLU A 284 10.97 25.57 -1.09
C GLU A 284 11.39 24.15 -0.72
N LEU A 285 10.77 23.54 0.28
CA LEU A 285 10.98 22.14 0.61
C LEU A 285 10.63 21.21 -0.56
N ILE A 286 9.59 21.50 -1.34
CA ILE A 286 9.26 20.74 -2.55
C ILE A 286 10.36 20.91 -3.60
N ARG A 287 10.85 22.15 -3.84
CA ARG A 287 11.94 22.42 -4.79
C ARG A 287 13.23 21.67 -4.39
N GLU A 288 13.52 21.61 -3.09
CA GLU A 288 14.67 20.85 -2.59
C GLU A 288 14.50 19.34 -2.81
N ILE A 289 13.28 18.77 -2.68
CA ILE A 289 13.01 17.36 -3.05
C ILE A 289 13.19 17.15 -4.57
N VAL A 290 12.74 18.09 -5.41
CA VAL A 290 12.94 18.02 -6.87
C VAL A 290 14.43 18.04 -7.20
N ALA A 291 15.19 18.97 -6.61
CA ALA A 291 16.64 19.05 -6.81
C ALA A 291 17.38 17.77 -6.36
N LEU A 292 16.99 17.23 -5.20
CA LEU A 292 17.49 15.94 -4.71
C LEU A 292 17.19 14.81 -5.70
N SER A 293 15.97 14.78 -6.23
CA SER A 293 15.54 13.74 -7.17
C SER A 293 16.37 13.76 -8.44
N HIS A 294 16.61 14.95 -9.02
CA HIS A 294 17.50 15.11 -10.18
C HIS A 294 18.93 14.63 -9.86
N GLY A 295 19.46 14.97 -8.68
CA GLY A 295 20.75 14.46 -8.20
C GLY A 295 20.79 12.92 -8.05
N MET A 296 19.63 12.29 -7.87
CA MET A 296 19.47 10.83 -7.82
C MET A 296 19.19 10.21 -9.20
N GLY A 297 19.09 11.00 -10.27
CA GLY A 297 18.75 10.55 -11.62
C GLY A 297 17.26 10.25 -11.81
N ILE A 298 16.39 10.90 -11.04
CA ILE A 298 14.92 10.77 -11.13
C ILE A 298 14.38 12.04 -11.78
N GLU A 299 13.72 11.88 -12.93
CA GLU A 299 13.11 12.97 -13.68
C GLU A 299 11.59 12.92 -13.58
N PHE A 300 10.94 14.09 -13.56
CA PHE A 300 9.50 14.23 -13.51
C PHE A 300 8.97 14.81 -14.81
N GLN A 301 7.75 14.40 -15.19
CA GLN A 301 7.07 14.90 -16.39
C GLN A 301 6.18 16.11 -16.10
N GLU A 302 6.03 16.47 -14.82
CA GLU A 302 5.17 17.56 -14.35
C GLU A 302 5.90 18.43 -13.32
N ASP A 303 5.47 19.67 -13.15
CA ASP A 303 5.95 20.54 -12.06
C ASP A 303 5.37 20.07 -10.73
N LEU A 304 6.23 19.52 -9.87
CA LEU A 304 5.79 19.01 -8.57
C LEU A 304 5.42 20.11 -7.58
N VAL A 305 5.90 21.34 -7.74
CA VAL A 305 5.45 22.47 -6.91
C VAL A 305 3.99 22.79 -7.25
N GLU A 306 3.69 22.97 -8.53
CA GLU A 306 2.33 23.24 -9.00
C GLU A 306 1.37 22.12 -8.62
N ARG A 307 1.75 20.85 -8.88
CA ARG A 307 0.99 19.67 -8.52
C ARG A 307 0.66 19.61 -7.03
N ASN A 308 1.66 19.78 -6.19
CA ASN A 308 1.50 19.65 -4.73
C ASN A 308 0.71 20.84 -4.15
N MET A 309 0.86 22.03 -4.71
CA MET A 309 0.02 23.19 -4.36
C MET A 309 -1.44 22.96 -4.73
N LYS A 310 -1.72 22.30 -5.86
CA LYS A 310 -3.09 21.92 -6.23
C LYS A 310 -3.67 20.90 -5.27
N ILE A 311 -2.91 19.86 -4.90
CA ILE A 311 -3.34 18.89 -3.86
C ILE A 311 -3.68 19.62 -2.56
N LEU A 312 -2.81 20.53 -2.15
CA LEU A 312 -3.01 21.33 -0.94
C LEU A 312 -4.29 22.16 -0.98
N SER A 313 -4.61 22.78 -2.13
CA SER A 313 -5.81 23.63 -2.29
C SER A 313 -7.13 22.87 -2.11
N ASP A 314 -7.13 21.58 -2.35
CA ASP A 314 -8.30 20.70 -2.23
C ASP A 314 -8.52 20.14 -0.82
N LEU A 315 -7.59 20.42 0.11
CA LEU A 315 -7.69 19.93 1.49
C LEU A 315 -8.50 20.87 2.38
N PRO A 316 -9.23 20.33 3.38
CA PRO A 316 -9.79 21.13 4.46
C PRO A 316 -8.69 21.94 5.15
N PRO A 317 -8.93 23.23 5.48
CA PRO A 317 -7.91 24.12 6.06
C PRO A 317 -7.28 23.61 7.36
N GLU A 318 -8.03 22.86 8.17
CA GLU A 318 -7.58 22.29 9.45
C GLU A 318 -6.73 21.01 9.30
N THR A 319 -6.50 20.56 8.07
CA THR A 319 -5.78 19.30 7.82
C THR A 319 -4.33 19.39 8.31
N THR A 320 -3.93 18.36 9.07
CA THR A 320 -2.56 18.13 9.55
C THR A 320 -2.01 16.81 9.01
N THR A 321 -0.69 16.66 9.01
CA THR A 321 -0.02 15.41 8.64
C THR A 321 -0.02 14.40 9.80
N SER A 322 0.22 13.11 9.49
CA SER A 322 0.39 12.09 10.54
C SER A 322 1.60 12.39 11.42
N MET A 323 2.70 12.88 10.85
CA MET A 323 3.90 13.24 11.60
C MET A 323 3.62 14.36 12.61
N GLN A 324 2.86 15.40 12.22
CA GLN A 324 2.45 16.45 13.15
C GLN A 324 1.61 15.91 14.31
N ARG A 325 0.61 15.07 14.00
CA ARG A 325 -0.24 14.48 15.04
C ARG A 325 0.54 13.58 16.00
N ASP A 326 1.50 12.78 15.49
CA ASP A 326 2.35 11.93 16.33
C ASP A 326 3.21 12.80 17.28
N VAL A 327 3.86 13.85 16.77
CA VAL A 327 4.69 14.77 17.57
C VAL A 327 3.85 15.49 18.61
N LEU A 328 2.70 16.08 18.24
CA LEU A 328 1.82 16.80 19.15
C LEU A 328 1.23 15.88 20.24
N ALA A 329 1.07 14.61 19.95
CA ALA A 329 0.62 13.60 20.92
C ALA A 329 1.79 12.99 21.73
N HIS A 330 3.01 13.49 21.59
CA HIS A 330 4.22 12.94 22.21
C HIS A 330 4.42 11.44 21.87
N HIS A 331 4.02 11.04 20.69
CA HIS A 331 4.26 9.69 20.15
C HIS A 331 5.53 9.68 19.30
N GLN A 332 6.15 8.51 19.17
CA GLN A 332 7.23 8.32 18.22
C GLN A 332 6.74 8.63 16.80
N SER A 333 7.44 9.52 16.11
CA SER A 333 7.10 10.00 14.77
C SER A 333 8.05 9.45 13.70
N GLU A 334 7.69 9.66 12.43
CA GLU A 334 8.51 9.29 11.28
C GLU A 334 9.50 10.40 10.86
N MET A 335 9.87 11.28 11.79
CA MET A 335 10.76 12.42 11.51
C MET A 335 12.11 11.98 10.94
N ASP A 336 12.68 10.86 11.42
CA ASP A 336 13.93 10.34 10.88
C ASP A 336 13.85 10.06 9.37
N GLY A 337 12.80 9.37 8.92
CA GLY A 337 12.61 9.01 7.53
C GLY A 337 12.10 10.13 6.63
N LEU A 338 11.35 11.08 7.20
CA LEU A 338 10.72 12.15 6.42
C LEU A 338 11.54 13.45 6.41
N VAL A 339 12.46 13.64 7.35
CA VAL A 339 13.28 14.87 7.46
C VAL A 339 14.76 14.55 7.41
N TYR A 340 15.25 13.80 8.39
CA TYR A 340 16.70 13.58 8.52
C TYR A 340 17.28 12.70 7.40
N GLU A 341 16.50 11.74 6.89
CA GLU A 341 16.92 10.94 5.73
C GLU A 341 17.06 11.80 4.47
N VAL A 342 16.20 12.81 4.29
CA VAL A 342 16.32 13.76 3.17
C VAL A 342 17.65 14.51 3.25
N VAL A 343 18.03 15.00 4.43
CA VAL A 343 19.32 15.66 4.64
C VAL A 343 20.49 14.69 4.40
N ARG A 344 20.37 13.43 4.84
CA ARG A 344 21.41 12.40 4.58
C ARG A 344 21.56 12.11 3.06
N LEU A 345 20.45 12.03 2.35
CA LEU A 345 20.44 11.84 0.89
C LEU A 345 21.03 13.05 0.17
N GLY A 346 20.69 14.29 0.57
CA GLY A 346 21.29 15.50 0.02
C GLY A 346 22.82 15.47 0.11
N ARG A 347 23.36 15.12 1.28
CA ARG A 347 24.82 14.98 1.47
C ARG A 347 25.42 13.86 0.61
N LYS A 348 24.72 12.71 0.54
CA LYS A 348 25.17 11.55 -0.25
C LYS A 348 25.27 11.86 -1.74
N TYR A 349 24.33 12.63 -2.28
CA TYR A 349 24.27 12.97 -3.71
C TYR A 349 24.87 14.35 -4.04
N GLY A 350 25.41 15.05 -3.04
CA GLY A 350 26.03 16.36 -3.22
C GLY A 350 25.05 17.47 -3.57
N VAL A 351 23.79 17.33 -3.17
CA VAL A 351 22.71 18.31 -3.42
C VAL A 351 22.48 19.14 -2.15
N PRO A 352 22.66 20.49 -2.20
CA PRO A 352 22.37 21.34 -1.07
C PRO A 352 20.87 21.42 -0.78
N LEU A 353 20.47 21.25 0.49
CA LEU A 353 19.08 21.28 0.95
C LEU A 353 18.95 22.22 2.15
N PRO A 354 19.18 23.54 1.98
CA PRO A 354 19.30 24.49 3.09
C PRO A 354 18.05 24.59 3.95
N THR A 355 16.84 24.47 3.35
CA THR A 355 15.58 24.56 4.10
C THR A 355 15.35 23.30 4.93
N TYR A 356 15.62 22.11 4.38
CA TYR A 356 15.60 20.86 5.17
C TYR A 356 16.65 20.84 6.27
N GLU A 357 17.86 21.33 6.01
CA GLU A 357 18.92 21.41 7.02
C GLU A 357 18.54 22.34 8.17
N LYS A 358 17.92 23.49 7.85
CA LYS A 358 17.43 24.46 8.83
C LYS A 358 16.29 23.86 9.68
N ALA A 359 15.32 23.20 9.04
CA ALA A 359 14.23 22.52 9.74
C ALA A 359 14.74 21.36 10.61
N ALA A 360 15.65 20.54 10.09
CA ALA A 360 16.25 19.43 10.84
C ALA A 360 17.04 19.91 12.07
N LYS A 361 17.75 21.03 11.97
CA LYS A 361 18.42 21.66 13.13
C LYS A 361 17.40 22.12 14.16
N TYR A 362 16.36 22.84 13.73
CA TYR A 362 15.29 23.32 14.61
C TYR A 362 14.62 22.17 15.38
N PHE A 363 14.33 21.03 14.71
CA PHE A 363 13.68 19.90 15.36
C PHE A 363 14.52 19.25 16.45
N ARG A 364 15.84 19.11 16.23
CA ARG A 364 16.76 18.60 17.27
C ARG A 364 16.82 19.51 18.50
N GLU A 365 16.71 20.82 18.30
CA GLU A 365 16.83 21.81 19.36
C GLU A 365 15.52 22.02 20.15
N HIS A 366 14.34 21.76 19.52
CA HIS A 366 13.06 22.20 20.07
C HIS A 366 11.94 21.14 20.11
N VAL A 367 12.09 20.03 19.37
CA VAL A 367 11.00 19.05 19.22
C VAL A 367 11.36 17.69 19.83
N GLU A 368 12.62 17.28 19.79
CA GLU A 368 13.10 15.97 20.27
C GLU A 368 13.62 16.01 21.73
N GLN A 369 13.37 17.08 22.47
CA GLN A 369 13.78 17.20 23.87
C GLN A 369 12.80 16.54 24.84
#